data_e4d945492d3b404d60dffc84f63f50fd
#
_entry.id   e4d945492d3b404d60dffc84f63f50fd
#
_cell.length_a   1.000
_cell.length_b   1.000
_cell.length_c   1.000
_cell.angle_alpha   90.00
_cell.angle_beta   90.00
_cell.angle_gamma   90.00
#
_symmetry.space_group_name_H-M   'P 1'
#
loop_
_entity.id
_entity.type
_entity.pdbx_description
1 polymer ?
#
loop_
_entity_poly.entity_id
_entity_poly.type
_entity_poly.pdbx_seq_one_letter_code
_entity_poly.pdbx_strand_id
1 'polypeptide(L)'
;MLFRSQDKYLDNIALSHSKIASRLMQNEYGVTDKDILNAVEYHTTGRPEMSLLEKILFVADAAEISRSYAGVDKLRQLALKDIDKACIYCLKNTIEHLESEGVDYDPESKRTLEWFYEKEKKTDEKRRNGTSRSKNTQ
;
A
#
# COMPACT_ATOMS: atom_id res chain seq x y z
N MET A 1 31.05 -0.02 2.82
CA MET A 1 30.32 0.63 1.70
C MET A 1 29.24 1.48 2.32
N LEU A 2 29.46 2.77 2.34
CA LEU A 2 28.58 3.74 2.97
C LEU A 2 27.26 3.83 2.18
N PHE A 3 26.17 3.57 2.87
CA PHE A 3 24.81 3.80 2.39
C PHE A 3 24.63 5.30 2.07
N ARG A 4 24.85 5.67 0.83
CA ARG A 4 24.20 6.85 0.28
C ARG A 4 22.79 6.47 -0.18
N SER A 5 21.96 6.04 0.75
CA SER A 5 20.54 6.18 0.57
C SER A 5 20.26 7.68 0.55
N GLN A 6 19.57 8.14 -0.45
CA GLN A 6 19.28 9.55 -0.64
C GLN A 6 18.84 10.17 0.68
N ASP A 7 19.51 11.23 1.08
CA ASP A 7 19.47 11.85 2.41
C ASP A 7 18.05 12.11 2.98
N LYS A 8 17.05 12.25 2.12
CA LYS A 8 15.63 12.44 2.53
C LYS A 8 15.03 11.30 3.38
N TYR A 9 15.60 10.10 3.30
CA TYR A 9 15.13 8.96 4.09
C TYR A 9 15.84 8.80 5.43
N LEU A 10 17.04 9.36 5.56
CA LEU A 10 17.81 9.30 6.82
C LEU A 10 17.18 10.17 7.90
N ASP A 11 16.55 11.28 7.51
CA ASP A 11 15.89 12.21 8.43
C ASP A 11 14.49 11.76 8.85
N ASN A 12 13.91 10.73 8.21
CA ASN A 12 12.60 10.19 8.52
C ASN A 12 12.66 8.70 8.81
N ILE A 13 12.82 8.34 10.08
CA ILE A 13 12.90 6.95 10.55
C ILE A 13 11.68 6.13 10.11
N ALA A 14 10.49 6.74 10.08
CA ALA A 14 9.26 6.06 9.68
C ALA A 14 9.29 5.62 8.21
N LEU A 15 9.94 6.37 7.32
CA LEU A 15 10.08 6.03 5.90
C LEU A 15 11.30 5.17 5.60
N SER A 16 12.36 5.29 6.39
CA SER A 16 13.62 4.58 6.13
C SER A 16 13.63 3.14 6.65
N HIS A 17 12.89 2.82 7.72
CA HIS A 17 12.96 1.51 8.37
C HIS A 17 12.57 0.36 7.44
N SER A 18 11.59 0.53 6.59
CA SER A 18 11.13 -0.50 5.65
C SER A 18 12.16 -0.83 4.58
N LYS A 19 12.84 0.19 4.06
CA LYS A 19 13.91 0.01 3.06
C LYS A 19 15.14 -0.62 3.66
N ILE A 20 15.52 -0.21 4.87
CA ILE A 20 16.63 -0.79 5.62
C ILE A 20 16.33 -2.25 5.97
N ALA A 21 15.13 -2.55 6.46
CA ALA A 21 14.72 -3.91 6.80
C ALA A 21 14.78 -4.85 5.59
N SER A 22 14.28 -4.43 4.42
CA SER A 22 14.35 -5.23 3.19
C SER A 22 15.80 -5.54 2.80
N ARG A 23 16.70 -4.57 2.88
CA ARG A 23 18.12 -4.77 2.59
C ARG A 23 18.84 -5.67 3.59
N LEU A 24 18.52 -5.54 4.87
CA LEU A 24 19.06 -6.43 5.91
C LEU A 24 18.60 -7.88 5.69
N MET A 25 17.32 -8.08 5.35
CA MET A 25 16.79 -9.40 5.03
C MET A 25 17.55 -10.05 3.87
N GLN A 26 17.86 -9.27 2.84
CA GLN A 26 18.61 -9.76 1.69
C GLN A 26 20.06 -10.05 2.03
N ASN A 27 20.75 -9.12 2.67
CA ASN A 27 22.21 -9.17 2.85
C ASN A 27 22.64 -10.03 4.05
N GLU A 28 21.89 -9.96 5.17
CA GLU A 28 22.27 -10.64 6.42
C GLU A 28 21.54 -11.98 6.60
N TYR A 29 20.32 -12.11 6.10
CA TYR A 29 19.50 -13.31 6.28
C TYR A 29 19.32 -14.13 5.01
N GLY A 30 19.89 -13.69 3.88
CA GLY A 30 19.87 -14.43 2.62
C GLY A 30 18.49 -14.58 1.98
N VAL A 31 17.57 -13.70 2.29
CA VAL A 31 16.24 -13.71 1.66
C VAL A 31 16.37 -13.28 0.20
N THR A 32 15.94 -14.12 -0.72
CA THR A 32 16.03 -13.89 -2.18
C THR A 32 14.67 -13.75 -2.87
N ASP A 33 13.61 -14.12 -2.20
CA ASP A 33 12.25 -13.98 -2.73
C ASP A 33 11.88 -12.49 -2.86
N LYS A 34 11.71 -12.05 -4.10
CA LYS A 34 11.41 -10.65 -4.41
C LYS A 34 10.06 -10.19 -3.88
N ASP A 35 9.06 -11.06 -3.82
CA ASP A 35 7.75 -10.71 -3.29
C ASP A 35 7.82 -10.42 -1.79
N ILE A 36 8.57 -11.21 -1.04
CA ILE A 36 8.85 -10.96 0.39
C ILE A 36 9.61 -9.66 0.58
N LEU A 37 10.68 -9.45 -0.16
CA LEU A 37 11.50 -8.23 -0.07
C LEU A 37 10.70 -6.99 -0.41
N ASN A 38 9.88 -7.02 -1.46
CA ASN A 38 9.00 -5.91 -1.85
C ASN A 38 7.93 -5.65 -0.80
N ALA A 39 7.33 -6.70 -0.23
CA ALA A 39 6.33 -6.53 0.82
C ALA A 39 6.90 -5.76 2.02
N VAL A 40 8.12 -6.07 2.45
CA VAL A 40 8.81 -5.35 3.52
C VAL A 40 9.20 -3.94 3.10
N GLU A 41 9.79 -3.78 1.90
CA GLU A 41 10.27 -2.49 1.41
C GLU A 41 9.16 -1.45 1.28
N TYR A 42 7.99 -1.86 0.82
CA TYR A 42 6.88 -0.96 0.51
C TYR A 42 5.73 -0.99 1.52
N HIS A 43 5.91 -1.59 2.69
CA HIS A 43 4.82 -1.71 3.66
C HIS A 43 4.38 -0.37 4.28
N THR A 44 5.18 0.68 4.18
CA THR A 44 4.83 2.02 4.69
C THR A 44 4.21 2.93 3.65
N THR A 45 4.68 2.87 2.42
CA THR A 45 4.25 3.77 1.33
C THR A 45 3.30 3.11 0.34
N GLY A 46 3.35 1.79 0.21
CA GLY A 46 2.84 1.09 -0.95
C GLY A 46 3.68 1.36 -2.19
N ARG A 47 3.28 0.78 -3.30
CA ARG A 47 3.75 1.09 -4.65
C ARG A 47 2.67 0.74 -5.67
N PRO A 48 2.70 1.29 -6.90
CA PRO A 48 1.87 0.78 -7.99
C PRO A 48 2.12 -0.71 -8.23
N GLU A 49 1.08 -1.44 -8.64
CA GLU A 49 1.15 -2.87 -8.95
C GLU A 49 1.55 -3.78 -7.78
N MET A 50 1.12 -3.44 -6.56
CA MET A 50 1.36 -4.27 -5.38
C MET A 50 0.84 -5.69 -5.59
N SER A 51 1.66 -6.69 -5.21
CA SER A 51 1.22 -8.07 -5.10
C SER A 51 0.23 -8.26 -3.95
N LEU A 52 -0.41 -9.41 -3.88
CA LEU A 52 -1.31 -9.73 -2.75
C LEU A 52 -0.56 -9.71 -1.42
N LEU A 53 0.64 -10.26 -1.36
CA LEU A 53 1.47 -10.26 -0.15
C LEU A 53 1.82 -8.83 0.29
N GLU A 54 2.21 -7.98 -0.64
CA GLU A 54 2.48 -6.56 -0.37
C GLU A 54 1.26 -5.85 0.22
N LYS A 55 0.08 -6.07 -0.34
CA LYS A 55 -1.18 -5.50 0.16
C LYS A 55 -1.54 -5.99 1.57
N ILE A 56 -1.38 -7.28 1.79
CA ILE A 56 -1.66 -7.89 3.10
C ILE A 56 -0.75 -7.29 4.16
N LEU A 57 0.56 -7.21 3.93
CA LEU A 57 1.49 -6.65 4.90
C LEU A 57 1.23 -5.15 5.14
N PHE A 58 0.96 -4.38 4.07
CA PHE A 58 0.63 -2.97 4.15
C PHE A 58 -0.60 -2.71 5.04
N VAL A 59 -1.67 -3.47 4.83
CA VAL A 59 -2.92 -3.32 5.60
C VAL A 59 -2.75 -3.88 7.01
N ALA A 60 -2.06 -5.01 7.18
CA ALA A 60 -1.85 -5.64 8.48
C ALA A 60 -1.07 -4.73 9.45
N ASP A 61 -0.07 -4.02 8.95
CA ASP A 61 0.67 -3.04 9.76
C ASP A 61 -0.24 -1.93 10.30
N ALA A 62 -1.13 -1.40 9.46
CA ALA A 62 -2.06 -0.33 9.83
C ALA A 62 -3.24 -0.82 10.71
N ALA A 63 -3.62 -2.08 10.59
CA ALA A 63 -4.81 -2.67 11.22
C ALA A 63 -4.50 -3.55 12.43
N GLU A 64 -3.23 -3.70 12.81
CA GLU A 64 -2.84 -4.61 13.88
C GLU A 64 -3.52 -4.25 15.22
N ILE A 65 -3.68 -5.23 16.09
CA ILE A 65 -4.62 -5.15 17.22
C ILE A 65 -4.28 -4.07 18.26
N SER A 66 -3.01 -3.71 18.39
CA SER A 66 -2.59 -2.64 19.31
C SER A 66 -2.85 -1.24 18.77
N ARG A 67 -3.16 -1.10 17.47
CA ARG A 67 -3.49 0.19 16.87
C ARG A 67 -4.85 0.69 17.32
N SER A 68 -4.89 1.95 17.77
CA SER A 68 -6.12 2.62 18.20
C SER A 68 -6.12 4.04 17.64
N TYR A 69 -6.84 4.23 16.54
CA TYR A 69 -7.05 5.54 15.91
C TYR A 69 -8.44 5.58 15.25
N ALA A 70 -8.94 6.79 14.96
CA ALA A 70 -10.24 6.95 14.33
C ALA A 70 -10.28 6.24 12.96
N GLY A 71 -11.23 5.31 12.79
CA GLY A 71 -11.42 4.57 11.54
C GLY A 71 -10.69 3.24 11.45
N VAL A 72 -9.88 2.82 12.45
CA VAL A 72 -9.18 1.53 12.42
C VAL A 72 -10.14 0.33 12.35
N ASP A 73 -11.29 0.40 13.00
CA ASP A 73 -12.28 -0.69 12.94
C ASP A 73 -12.90 -0.85 11.54
N LYS A 74 -13.12 0.26 10.84
CA LYS A 74 -13.54 0.21 9.44
C LYS A 74 -12.47 -0.40 8.55
N LEU A 75 -11.20 -0.06 8.77
CA LEU A 75 -10.09 -0.67 8.05
C LEU A 75 -10.04 -2.18 8.25
N ARG A 76 -10.18 -2.65 9.49
CA ARG A 76 -10.22 -4.08 9.82
C ARG A 76 -11.37 -4.81 9.12
N GLN A 77 -12.55 -4.21 9.06
CA GLN A 77 -13.69 -4.77 8.34
C GLN A 77 -13.45 -4.84 6.83
N LEU A 78 -12.88 -3.80 6.24
CA LEU A 78 -12.52 -3.76 4.82
C LEU A 78 -11.45 -4.80 4.49
N ALA A 79 -10.45 -4.97 5.35
CA ALA A 79 -9.37 -5.94 5.17
C ALA A 79 -9.88 -7.38 4.99
N LEU A 80 -10.96 -7.74 5.67
CA LEU A 80 -11.57 -9.06 5.56
C LEU A 80 -12.48 -9.24 4.34
N LYS A 81 -12.92 -8.14 3.72
CA LYS A 81 -13.88 -8.18 2.61
C LYS A 81 -13.24 -7.89 1.26
N ASP A 82 -12.37 -6.91 1.20
CA ASP A 82 -11.76 -6.41 -0.04
C ASP A 82 -10.44 -5.73 0.28
N ILE A 83 -9.34 -6.42 0.02
CA ILE A 83 -8.00 -5.92 0.36
C ILE A 83 -7.63 -4.66 -0.45
N ASP A 84 -8.10 -4.53 -1.68
CA ASP A 84 -7.85 -3.34 -2.50
C ASP A 84 -8.55 -2.11 -1.90
N LYS A 85 -9.79 -2.24 -1.48
CA LYS A 85 -10.51 -1.18 -0.77
C LYS A 85 -9.88 -0.84 0.57
N ALA A 86 -9.37 -1.83 1.29
CA ALA A 86 -8.61 -1.59 2.51
C ALA A 86 -7.34 -0.78 2.26
N CYS A 87 -6.58 -1.08 1.21
CA CYS A 87 -5.41 -0.31 0.80
C CYS A 87 -5.78 1.14 0.44
N ILE A 88 -6.83 1.34 -0.35
CA ILE A 88 -7.33 2.67 -0.72
C ILE A 88 -7.71 3.48 0.53
N TYR A 89 -8.46 2.87 1.42
CA TYR A 89 -8.88 3.50 2.68
C TYR A 89 -7.68 3.94 3.53
N CYS A 90 -6.72 3.05 3.70
CA CYS A 90 -5.50 3.33 4.45
C CYS A 90 -4.69 4.47 3.83
N LEU A 91 -4.41 4.41 2.52
CA LEU A 91 -3.66 5.43 1.78
C LEU A 91 -4.35 6.79 1.83
N LYS A 92 -5.64 6.82 1.53
CA LYS A 92 -6.43 8.05 1.53
C LYS A 92 -6.40 8.74 2.90
N ASN A 93 -6.71 8.00 3.96
CA ASN A 93 -6.75 8.57 5.31
C ASN A 93 -5.37 9.05 5.76
N THR A 94 -4.32 8.31 5.46
CA THR A 94 -2.95 8.70 5.81
C THR A 94 -2.54 9.98 5.07
N ILE A 95 -2.78 10.07 3.78
CA ILE A 95 -2.46 11.25 2.97
C ILE A 95 -3.24 12.46 3.45
N GLU A 96 -4.57 12.34 3.63
CA GLU A 96 -5.41 13.42 4.11
C GLU A 96 -4.99 13.93 5.50
N HIS A 97 -4.62 13.01 6.40
CA HIS A 97 -4.13 13.37 7.72
C HIS A 97 -2.81 14.15 7.65
N LEU A 98 -1.82 13.68 6.91
CA LEU A 98 -0.53 14.33 6.75
C LEU A 98 -0.66 15.70 6.07
N GLU A 99 -1.49 15.80 5.03
CA GLU A 99 -1.79 17.06 4.36
C GLU A 99 -2.46 18.08 5.32
N SER A 100 -3.38 17.63 6.16
CA SER A 100 -4.06 18.49 7.13
C SER A 100 -3.12 19.04 8.19
N GLU A 101 -2.05 18.32 8.52
CA GLU A 101 -1.02 18.73 9.47
C GLU A 101 0.15 19.48 8.82
N GLY A 102 0.13 19.63 7.50
CA GLY A 102 1.22 20.27 6.74
C GLY A 102 2.52 19.47 6.76
N VAL A 103 2.42 18.17 6.94
CA VAL A 103 3.56 17.23 6.95
C VAL A 103 3.76 16.63 5.57
N ASP A 104 4.99 16.68 5.09
CA ASP A 104 5.37 16.04 3.82
C ASP A 104 5.29 14.52 3.94
N TYR A 105 4.84 13.87 2.88
CA TYR A 105 4.82 12.41 2.76
C TYR A 105 5.50 11.95 1.47
N ASP A 106 5.85 10.66 1.41
CA ASP A 106 6.51 10.10 0.23
C ASP A 106 5.57 10.14 -0.98
N PRO A 107 6.00 10.73 -2.12
CA PRO A 107 5.21 10.76 -3.35
C PRO A 107 4.76 9.39 -3.85
N GLU A 108 5.44 8.31 -3.45
CA GLU A 108 5.06 6.94 -3.77
C GLU A 108 3.67 6.58 -3.25
N SER A 109 3.29 7.07 -2.05
CA SER A 109 1.96 6.85 -1.48
C SER A 109 0.86 7.44 -2.37
N LYS A 110 1.08 8.62 -2.93
CA LYS A 110 0.13 9.25 -3.86
C LYS A 110 0.03 8.48 -5.17
N ARG A 111 1.16 8.09 -5.76
CA ARG A 111 1.18 7.26 -6.98
C ARG A 111 0.47 5.93 -6.78
N THR A 112 0.64 5.33 -5.62
CA THR A 112 -0.03 4.08 -5.24
C THR A 112 -1.55 4.25 -5.19
N LEU A 113 -2.03 5.32 -4.56
CA LEU A 113 -3.46 5.61 -4.48
C LEU A 113 -4.07 5.86 -5.88
N GLU A 114 -3.39 6.63 -6.71
CA GLU A 114 -3.79 6.89 -8.09
C GLU A 114 -3.89 5.59 -8.91
N TRP A 115 -2.92 4.69 -8.74
CA TRP A 115 -2.94 3.39 -9.40
C TRP A 115 -4.16 2.54 -8.99
N PHE A 116 -4.51 2.51 -7.71
CA PHE A 116 -5.70 1.80 -7.24
C PHE A 116 -6.99 2.38 -7.83
N TYR A 117 -7.11 3.69 -7.92
CA TYR A 117 -8.27 4.33 -8.54
C TYR A 117 -8.41 4.00 -10.03
N GLU A 118 -7.31 3.99 -10.77
CA GLU A 118 -7.32 3.59 -12.17
C GLU A 118 -7.71 2.11 -12.35
N LYS A 119 -7.26 1.25 -11.45
CA LYS A 119 -7.65 -0.16 -11.44
C LYS A 119 -9.15 -0.34 -11.19
N GLU A 120 -9.73 0.40 -10.26
CA GLU A 120 -11.19 0.37 -9.99
C GLU A 120 -11.99 0.81 -11.21
N LYS A 121 -11.63 1.91 -11.85
CA LYS A 121 -12.28 2.39 -13.08
C LYS A 121 -12.31 1.32 -14.17
N LYS A 122 -11.17 0.70 -14.46
CA LYS A 122 -11.07 -0.38 -15.46
C LYS A 122 -11.94 -1.59 -15.11
N THR A 123 -12.05 -1.91 -13.85
CA THR A 123 -12.90 -3.02 -13.37
C THR A 123 -14.38 -2.70 -13.57
N ASP A 124 -14.81 -1.49 -13.25
CA ASP A 124 -16.19 -1.06 -13.42
C ASP A 124 -16.60 -0.96 -14.89
N GLU A 125 -15.72 -0.48 -15.75
CA GLU A 125 -15.93 -0.44 -17.21
C GLU A 125 -16.11 -1.86 -17.78
N LYS A 126 -15.28 -2.81 -17.36
CA LYS A 126 -15.42 -4.22 -17.77
C LYS A 126 -16.76 -4.83 -17.33
N ARG A 127 -17.21 -4.54 -16.11
CA ARG A 127 -18.51 -5.02 -15.61
C ARG A 127 -19.68 -4.44 -16.42
N ARG A 128 -19.66 -3.14 -16.73
CA ARG A 128 -20.68 -2.49 -17.55
C ARG A 128 -20.74 -3.08 -18.97
N ASN A 129 -19.60 -3.28 -19.62
CA ASN A 129 -19.51 -3.81 -20.97
C ASN A 129 -19.86 -5.31 -21.03
N GLY A 130 -19.55 -6.09 -19.99
CA GLY A 130 -19.90 -7.51 -19.88
C GLY A 130 -21.42 -7.74 -19.75
N THR A 131 -22.12 -6.85 -19.04
CA THR A 131 -23.57 -6.93 -18.83
C THR A 131 -24.36 -6.57 -20.10
N SER A 132 -23.78 -5.77 -21.01
CA SER A 132 -24.42 -5.41 -22.31
C SER A 132 -24.39 -6.54 -23.32
N ARG A 133 -23.44 -7.48 -23.22
CA ARG A 133 -23.34 -8.63 -24.16
C ARG A 133 -24.33 -9.77 -23.87
N SER A 134 -24.84 -9.87 -22.65
CA SER A 134 -25.78 -10.96 -22.28
C SER A 134 -27.25 -10.64 -22.58
N LYS A 135 -27.57 -9.43 -23.04
CA LYS A 135 -28.95 -9.02 -23.36
C LYS A 135 -29.33 -9.13 -24.85
N ASN A 136 -28.43 -9.57 -25.72
CA ASN A 136 -28.65 -9.68 -27.17
C ASN A 136 -28.68 -11.12 -27.68
N THR A 137 -29.09 -12.09 -26.87
CA THR A 137 -29.34 -13.46 -27.31
C THR A 137 -30.73 -13.87 -26.83
N GLN A 138 -31.74 -13.37 -27.50
CA GLN A 138 -33.09 -14.00 -27.64
C GLN A 138 -33.58 -13.78 -29.02
#